data_aa5ef8089dd75bfd0b96a6fd2d4b60e3
#
_entry.id   aa5ef8089dd75bfd0b96a6fd2d4b60e3
#
_cell.length_a   1.000
_cell.length_b   1.000
_cell.length_c   1.000
_cell.angle_alpha   90.00
_cell.angle_beta   90.00
_cell.angle_gamma   90.00
#
_symmetry.space_group_name_H-M   'P 1'
#
loop_
_entity.id
_entity.type
_entity.pdbx_description
1 polymer ?
#
loop_
_entity_poly.entity_id
_entity_poly.type
_entity_poly.pdbx_seq_one_letter_code
_entity_poly.pdbx_strand_id
1 'polypeptide(L)'
;VSQQILRLARPTKIELIRLRRRLATARRLHRVLRDRLLILTQELVALYREIVESRLRIHEEIIRCEKELVRTSSYVAPWIFEEFSNVRIKSFSVVLGSRIVAGVRLPLLEHEVVEGHYDPSAYPITLKEVSECYEGVLRNIIRLAETEISLLEVGREVQKVKRKVNALENLIIPRLRATIKYLRMKFEEREREDKVRRKRIKQILTRKARI
;
A
#
# COMPACT_ATOMS: atom_id res chain seq x y z
N VAL A 1 11.97 -27.29 11.73
CA VAL A 1 11.25 -26.12 12.29
C VAL A 1 10.21 -26.67 13.24
N SER A 2 10.49 -26.67 14.55
CA SER A 2 9.55 -27.11 15.59
C SER A 2 8.31 -26.21 15.53
N GLN A 3 7.21 -26.77 15.05
CA GLN A 3 5.92 -26.10 15.02
C GLN A 3 5.51 -25.84 16.47
N GLN A 4 5.68 -24.61 16.93
CA GLN A 4 5.27 -24.21 18.28
C GLN A 4 3.75 -24.36 18.40
N ILE A 5 3.33 -25.40 19.08
CA ILE A 5 1.93 -25.65 19.41
C ILE A 5 1.48 -24.52 20.36
N LEU A 6 0.32 -23.93 20.11
CA LEU A 6 -0.26 -22.97 21.03
C LEU A 6 -0.44 -23.65 22.39
N ARG A 7 0.20 -23.12 23.44
CA ARG A 7 0.01 -23.62 24.82
C ARG A 7 -1.45 -23.39 25.22
N LEU A 8 -2.21 -24.45 25.26
CA LEU A 8 -3.60 -24.43 25.71
C LEU A 8 -3.63 -24.80 27.19
N ALA A 9 -4.22 -23.95 28.00
CA ALA A 9 -4.33 -24.18 29.44
C ALA A 9 -5.14 -25.46 29.74
N ARG A 10 -6.19 -25.77 28.98
CA ARG A 10 -7.01 -26.99 29.10
C ARG A 10 -7.52 -27.44 27.73
N PRO A 11 -7.24 -28.69 27.29
CA PRO A 11 -7.77 -29.24 26.06
C PRO A 11 -9.24 -29.63 26.22
N THR A 12 -10.15 -28.80 25.67
CA THR A 12 -11.60 -29.06 25.69
C THR A 12 -12.16 -29.16 24.27
N LYS A 13 -13.31 -29.88 24.12
CA LYS A 13 -14.00 -29.97 22.80
C LYS A 13 -14.45 -28.62 22.31
N ILE A 14 -14.83 -27.69 23.21
CA ILE A 14 -15.20 -26.31 22.86
C ILE A 14 -14.02 -25.56 22.24
N GLU A 15 -12.82 -25.72 22.81
CA GLU A 15 -11.62 -25.09 22.30
C GLU A 15 -11.25 -25.60 20.90
N LEU A 16 -11.44 -26.90 20.64
CA LEU A 16 -11.27 -27.46 19.29
C LEU A 16 -12.22 -26.82 18.28
N ILE A 17 -13.47 -26.57 18.63
CA ILE A 17 -14.45 -25.90 17.76
C ILE A 17 -14.01 -24.44 17.51
N ARG A 18 -13.59 -23.73 18.55
CA ARG A 18 -13.08 -22.36 18.44
C ARG A 18 -11.87 -22.27 17.52
N LEU A 19 -10.90 -23.18 17.66
CA LEU A 19 -9.70 -23.22 16.80
C LEU A 19 -10.03 -23.53 15.35
N ARG A 20 -11.00 -24.42 15.07
CA ARG A 20 -11.48 -24.67 13.71
C ARG A 20 -12.12 -23.44 13.09
N ARG A 21 -12.94 -22.70 13.85
CA ARG A 21 -13.52 -21.43 13.40
C ARG A 21 -12.42 -20.39 13.13
N ARG A 22 -11.45 -20.23 14.04
CA ARG A 22 -10.30 -19.34 13.85
C ARG A 22 -9.47 -19.70 12.61
N LEU A 23 -9.25 -20.99 12.36
CA LEU A 23 -8.56 -21.45 11.15
C LEU A 23 -9.34 -21.11 9.87
N ALA A 24 -10.66 -21.29 9.87
CA ALA A 24 -11.50 -20.93 8.74
C ALA A 24 -11.46 -19.41 8.46
N THR A 25 -11.56 -18.59 9.52
CA THR A 25 -11.45 -17.13 9.42
C THR A 25 -10.06 -16.70 8.93
N ALA A 26 -8.98 -17.30 9.46
CA ALA A 26 -7.62 -17.00 9.03
C ALA A 26 -7.39 -17.32 7.56
N ARG A 27 -7.96 -18.40 7.03
CA ARG A 27 -7.90 -18.75 5.61
C ARG A 27 -8.66 -17.77 4.73
N ARG A 28 -9.86 -17.33 5.17
CA ARG A 28 -10.63 -16.30 4.45
C ARG A 28 -9.87 -14.99 4.41
N LEU A 29 -9.36 -14.55 5.56
CA LEU A 29 -8.57 -13.33 5.68
C LEU A 29 -7.30 -13.38 4.81
N HIS A 30 -6.59 -14.53 4.80
CA HIS A 30 -5.41 -14.73 3.95
C HIS A 30 -5.76 -14.54 2.46
N ARG A 31 -6.88 -15.13 1.99
CA ARG A 31 -7.33 -14.98 0.60
C ARG A 31 -7.61 -13.51 0.27
N VAL A 32 -8.43 -12.83 1.07
CA VAL A 32 -8.78 -11.41 0.84
C VAL A 32 -7.55 -10.51 0.85
N LEU A 33 -6.61 -10.73 1.80
CA LEU A 33 -5.38 -9.94 1.84
C LEU A 33 -4.44 -10.24 0.67
N ARG A 34 -4.42 -11.47 0.17
CA ARG A 34 -3.66 -11.85 -1.02
C ARG A 34 -4.22 -11.18 -2.28
N ASP A 35 -5.54 -11.18 -2.43
CA ASP A 35 -6.20 -10.50 -3.55
C ASP A 35 -5.96 -8.99 -3.49
N ARG A 36 -6.07 -8.39 -2.30
CA ARG A 36 -5.71 -6.98 -2.08
C ARG A 36 -4.24 -6.69 -2.40
N LEU A 37 -3.33 -7.57 -2.02
CA LEU A 37 -1.90 -7.43 -2.32
C LEU A 37 -1.67 -7.42 -3.84
N LEU A 38 -2.36 -8.27 -4.58
CA LEU A 38 -2.26 -8.31 -6.04
C LEU A 38 -2.69 -6.98 -6.67
N ILE A 39 -3.86 -6.46 -6.27
CA ILE A 39 -4.37 -5.18 -6.78
C ILE A 39 -3.40 -4.03 -6.46
N LEU A 40 -2.94 -3.91 -5.21
CA LEU A 40 -2.00 -2.87 -4.81
C LEU A 40 -0.65 -2.98 -5.54
N THR A 41 -0.20 -4.20 -5.85
CA THR A 41 1.05 -4.40 -6.60
C THR A 41 0.89 -3.98 -8.06
N GLN A 42 -0.26 -4.26 -8.67
CA GLN A 42 -0.56 -3.80 -10.04
C GLN A 42 -0.60 -2.28 -10.11
N GLU A 43 -1.26 -1.63 -9.15
CA GLU A 43 -1.33 -0.17 -9.05
C GLU A 43 0.06 0.45 -8.86
N LEU A 44 0.90 -0.13 -7.99
CA LEU A 44 2.26 0.32 -7.77
C LEU A 44 3.11 0.27 -9.07
N VAL A 45 2.97 -0.80 -9.87
CA VAL A 45 3.68 -0.92 -11.15
C VAL A 45 3.16 0.09 -12.17
N ALA A 46 1.85 0.37 -12.19
CA ALA A 46 1.26 1.37 -13.07
C ALA A 46 1.78 2.77 -12.74
N LEU A 47 1.73 3.18 -11.46
CA LEU A 47 2.27 4.45 -10.98
C LEU A 47 3.77 4.59 -11.28
N TYR A 48 4.55 3.52 -11.10
CA TYR A 48 5.98 3.55 -11.40
C TYR A 48 6.25 3.86 -12.89
N ARG A 49 5.51 3.21 -13.79
CA ARG A 49 5.64 3.48 -15.24
C ARG A 49 5.28 4.92 -15.60
N GLU A 50 4.18 5.41 -15.05
CA GLU A 50 3.72 6.79 -15.24
C GLU A 50 4.78 7.81 -14.77
N ILE A 51 5.41 7.56 -13.62
CA ILE A 51 6.49 8.42 -13.10
C ILE A 51 7.68 8.45 -14.05
N VAL A 52 8.14 7.29 -14.54
CA VAL A 52 9.28 7.21 -15.45
C VAL A 52 8.99 8.00 -16.73
N GLU A 53 7.82 7.80 -17.33
CA GLU A 53 7.41 8.52 -18.53
C GLU A 53 7.27 10.03 -18.29
N SER A 54 6.69 10.43 -17.17
CA SER A 54 6.51 11.83 -16.81
C SER A 54 7.84 12.52 -16.55
N ARG A 55 8.79 11.87 -15.89
CA ARG A 55 10.14 12.42 -15.67
C ARG A 55 10.88 12.66 -17.00
N LEU A 56 10.78 11.73 -17.95
CA LEU A 56 11.40 11.89 -19.25
C LEU A 56 10.80 13.07 -20.02
N ARG A 57 9.47 13.19 -20.04
CA ARG A 57 8.75 14.31 -20.67
C ARG A 57 9.14 15.67 -20.06
N ILE A 58 9.15 15.75 -18.73
CA ILE A 58 9.54 16.98 -18.02
C ILE A 58 10.99 17.36 -18.35
N HIS A 59 11.89 16.38 -18.41
CA HIS A 59 13.28 16.61 -18.78
C HIS A 59 13.42 17.22 -20.20
N GLU A 60 12.71 16.67 -21.18
CA GLU A 60 12.67 17.19 -22.55
C GLU A 60 12.06 18.60 -22.60
N GLU A 61 10.99 18.85 -21.82
CA GLU A 61 10.37 20.17 -21.73
C GLU A 61 11.32 21.22 -21.12
N ILE A 62 12.05 20.86 -20.05
CA ILE A 62 13.05 21.75 -19.43
C ILE A 62 14.13 22.12 -20.45
N ILE A 63 14.69 21.13 -21.15
CA ILE A 63 15.72 21.40 -22.17
C ILE A 63 15.19 22.35 -23.28
N ARG A 64 13.93 22.17 -23.65
CA ARG A 64 13.29 23.08 -24.62
C ARG A 64 13.17 24.50 -24.08
N CYS A 65 12.67 24.66 -22.86
CA CYS A 65 12.53 25.95 -22.20
C CYS A 65 13.88 26.64 -21.99
N GLU A 66 14.93 25.88 -21.63
CA GLU A 66 16.30 26.42 -21.51
C GLU A 66 16.86 26.96 -22.85
N LYS A 67 16.61 26.25 -23.96
CA LYS A 67 17.00 26.70 -25.26
C LYS A 67 16.30 28.02 -25.67
N GLU A 68 15.01 28.14 -25.39
CA GLU A 68 14.27 29.38 -25.62
C GLU A 68 14.75 30.51 -24.70
N LEU A 69 15.07 30.19 -23.43
CA LEU A 69 15.66 31.14 -22.49
C LEU A 69 17.00 31.70 -23.03
N VAL A 70 17.91 30.82 -23.46
CA VAL A 70 19.22 31.22 -24.03
C VAL A 70 19.03 32.06 -25.29
N ARG A 71 18.12 31.71 -26.18
CA ARG A 71 17.79 32.54 -27.36
C ARG A 71 17.31 33.94 -26.94
N THR A 72 16.33 33.98 -26.02
CA THR A 72 15.76 35.26 -25.57
C THR A 72 16.81 36.12 -24.89
N SER A 73 17.69 35.54 -24.09
CA SER A 73 18.76 36.28 -23.41
C SER A 73 19.80 36.89 -24.37
N SER A 74 19.92 36.36 -25.59
CA SER A 74 20.81 36.94 -26.60
C SER A 74 20.23 38.18 -27.32
N TYR A 75 18.92 38.40 -27.27
CA TYR A 75 18.23 39.53 -27.93
C TYR A 75 17.71 40.59 -26.95
N VAL A 76 17.52 40.23 -25.68
CA VAL A 76 16.97 41.11 -24.66
C VAL A 76 18.09 41.66 -23.79
N ALA A 77 18.04 42.96 -23.52
CA ALA A 77 19.04 43.60 -22.68
C ALA A 77 18.99 43.04 -21.25
N PRO A 78 20.13 42.83 -20.58
CA PRO A 78 20.18 42.19 -19.26
C PRO A 78 19.30 42.86 -18.19
N TRP A 79 19.18 44.17 -18.23
CA TRP A 79 18.38 44.95 -17.28
C TRP A 79 16.87 44.70 -17.44
N ILE A 80 16.38 44.52 -18.67
CA ILE A 80 14.97 44.17 -18.96
C ILE A 80 14.67 42.77 -18.41
N PHE A 81 15.65 41.86 -18.56
CA PHE A 81 15.51 40.48 -18.05
C PHE A 81 15.46 40.46 -16.52
N GLU A 82 16.30 41.26 -15.86
CA GLU A 82 16.31 41.39 -14.40
C GLU A 82 15.01 42.02 -13.89
N GLU A 83 14.52 43.08 -14.55
CA GLU A 83 13.24 43.71 -14.22
C GLU A 83 12.08 42.74 -14.39
N PHE A 84 12.02 42.01 -15.51
CA PHE A 84 10.98 40.99 -15.76
C PHE A 84 11.00 39.87 -14.73
N SER A 85 12.16 39.41 -14.31
CA SER A 85 12.29 38.38 -13.29
C SER A 85 11.75 38.80 -11.91
N ASN A 86 11.77 40.09 -11.61
CA ASN A 86 11.24 40.65 -10.39
C ASN A 86 9.72 40.93 -10.44
N VAL A 87 9.13 40.94 -11.65
CA VAL A 87 7.68 41.12 -11.80
C VAL A 87 6.95 39.82 -11.44
N ARG A 88 6.01 39.91 -10.51
CA ARG A 88 5.16 38.78 -10.16
C ARG A 88 4.06 38.60 -11.19
N ILE A 89 4.39 37.87 -12.29
CA ILE A 89 3.47 37.63 -13.40
C ILE A 89 2.34 36.69 -12.98
N LYS A 90 2.67 35.62 -12.28
CA LYS A 90 1.71 34.63 -11.77
C LYS A 90 2.20 34.06 -10.43
N SER A 91 1.29 33.70 -9.58
CA SER A 91 1.60 32.93 -8.36
C SER A 91 0.89 31.57 -8.42
N PHE A 92 1.61 30.53 -8.06
CA PHE A 92 1.06 29.19 -7.93
C PHE A 92 0.71 28.91 -6.48
N SER A 93 -0.54 28.56 -6.22
CA SER A 93 -0.97 27.96 -4.96
C SER A 93 -1.32 26.49 -5.17
N VAL A 94 -0.86 25.64 -4.25
CA VAL A 94 -1.15 24.19 -4.30
C VAL A 94 -2.10 23.86 -3.16
N VAL A 95 -3.28 23.36 -3.52
CA VAL A 95 -4.30 22.90 -2.58
C VAL A 95 -4.17 21.40 -2.42
N LEU A 96 -4.10 20.96 -1.16
CA LEU A 96 -3.98 19.55 -0.81
C LEU A 96 -5.36 18.93 -0.59
N GLY A 97 -5.76 18.04 -1.49
CA GLY A 97 -6.90 17.16 -1.36
C GLY A 97 -6.50 15.73 -0.99
N SER A 98 -7.46 14.83 -0.91
CA SER A 98 -7.20 13.39 -0.77
C SER A 98 -8.22 12.57 -1.52
N ARG A 99 -7.76 11.51 -2.20
CA ARG A 99 -8.59 10.48 -2.83
C ARG A 99 -8.30 9.11 -2.23
N ILE A 100 -9.25 8.18 -2.31
CA ILE A 100 -9.08 6.82 -1.80
C ILE A 100 -9.04 5.86 -2.99
N VAL A 101 -7.92 5.15 -3.14
CA VAL A 101 -7.74 4.11 -4.17
C VAL A 101 -7.40 2.79 -3.49
N ALA A 102 -8.17 1.74 -3.77
CA ALA A 102 -8.00 0.40 -3.16
C ALA A 102 -7.90 0.41 -1.62
N GLY A 103 -8.58 1.38 -0.95
CA GLY A 103 -8.55 1.55 0.49
C GLY A 103 -7.26 2.19 1.03
N VAL A 104 -6.46 2.79 0.15
CA VAL A 104 -5.30 3.64 0.51
C VAL A 104 -5.68 5.09 0.27
N ARG A 105 -5.38 5.95 1.23
CA ARG A 105 -5.59 7.40 1.09
C ARG A 105 -4.38 7.98 0.35
N LEU A 106 -4.63 8.52 -0.85
CA LEU A 106 -3.64 9.14 -1.70
C LEU A 106 -3.85 10.65 -1.71
N PRO A 107 -2.80 11.45 -1.79
CA PRO A 107 -2.92 12.89 -1.97
C PRO A 107 -3.48 13.21 -3.36
N LEU A 108 -4.17 14.32 -3.43
CA LEU A 108 -4.59 14.98 -4.66
C LEU A 108 -4.03 16.40 -4.59
N LEU A 109 -3.22 16.78 -5.56
CA LEU A 109 -2.63 18.11 -5.66
C LEU A 109 -3.35 18.91 -6.73
N GLU A 110 -4.18 19.85 -6.31
CA GLU A 110 -4.79 20.82 -7.21
C GLU A 110 -3.95 22.10 -7.19
N HIS A 111 -3.69 22.65 -8.36
CA HIS A 111 -2.97 23.91 -8.47
C HIS A 111 -3.92 25.01 -8.94
N GLU A 112 -3.88 26.12 -8.24
CA GLU A 112 -4.54 27.35 -8.64
C GLU A 112 -3.46 28.32 -9.12
N VAL A 113 -3.70 28.92 -10.28
CA VAL A 113 -2.83 29.96 -10.82
C VAL A 113 -3.53 31.30 -10.59
N VAL A 114 -2.92 32.15 -9.80
CA VAL A 114 -3.41 33.51 -9.57
C VAL A 114 -2.59 34.43 -10.46
N GLU A 115 -3.26 35.13 -11.36
CA GLU A 115 -2.62 36.10 -12.25
C GLU A 115 -2.17 37.32 -11.44
N GLY A 116 -0.93 37.73 -11.66
CA GLY A 116 -0.37 38.96 -11.11
C GLY A 116 -0.74 40.16 -11.96
N HIS A 117 -0.61 41.35 -11.39
CA HIS A 117 -0.77 42.61 -12.13
C HIS A 117 0.53 42.95 -12.86
N TYR A 118 0.58 42.72 -14.17
CA TYR A 118 1.66 43.24 -15.03
C TYR A 118 1.09 43.70 -16.38
N ASP A 119 1.74 44.67 -16.99
CA ASP A 119 1.38 45.12 -18.34
C ASP A 119 2.11 44.25 -19.36
N PRO A 120 1.39 43.42 -20.15
CA PRO A 120 2.01 42.53 -21.13
C PRO A 120 2.71 43.30 -22.27
N SER A 121 2.34 44.55 -22.51
CA SER A 121 2.92 45.37 -23.56
C SER A 121 4.25 46.04 -23.18
N ALA A 122 4.58 46.05 -21.89
CA ALA A 122 5.83 46.60 -21.37
C ALA A 122 7.07 45.73 -21.68
N TYR A 123 6.88 44.47 -22.00
CA TYR A 123 7.98 43.50 -22.17
C TYR A 123 7.94 42.78 -23.50
N PRO A 124 9.10 42.36 -24.06
CA PRO A 124 9.18 41.58 -25.25
C PRO A 124 8.36 40.29 -25.19
N ILE A 125 7.67 39.94 -26.29
CA ILE A 125 6.82 38.75 -26.39
C ILE A 125 7.58 37.46 -26.11
N THR A 126 8.87 37.42 -26.46
CA THR A 126 9.75 36.26 -26.23
C THR A 126 9.95 35.93 -24.73
N LEU A 127 9.96 36.93 -23.85
CA LEU A 127 10.01 36.74 -22.41
C LEU A 127 8.73 36.10 -21.88
N LYS A 128 7.60 36.46 -22.46
CA LYS A 128 6.30 35.86 -22.13
C LYS A 128 6.25 34.39 -22.54
N GLU A 129 6.72 34.08 -23.76
CA GLU A 129 6.80 32.68 -24.26
C GLU A 129 7.67 31.79 -23.36
N VAL A 130 8.82 32.32 -22.90
CA VAL A 130 9.67 31.62 -21.91
C VAL A 130 8.93 31.39 -20.59
N SER A 131 8.22 32.42 -20.09
CA SER A 131 7.44 32.31 -18.86
C SER A 131 6.34 31.25 -18.97
N GLU A 132 5.60 31.20 -20.08
CA GLU A 132 4.57 30.21 -20.37
C GLU A 132 5.17 28.79 -20.48
N CYS A 133 6.36 28.64 -21.06
CA CYS A 133 7.07 27.39 -21.14
C CYS A 133 7.38 26.85 -19.73
N TYR A 134 7.96 27.66 -18.85
CA TYR A 134 8.26 27.26 -17.46
C TYR A 134 7.01 27.04 -16.63
N GLU A 135 5.92 27.77 -16.90
CA GLU A 135 4.63 27.49 -16.26
C GLU A 135 4.12 26.08 -16.58
N GLY A 136 4.24 25.67 -17.85
CA GLY A 136 3.92 24.28 -18.26
C GLY A 136 4.75 23.25 -17.52
N VAL A 137 6.05 23.48 -17.41
CA VAL A 137 6.97 22.60 -16.63
C VAL A 137 6.57 22.53 -15.16
N LEU A 138 6.25 23.66 -14.52
CA LEU A 138 5.82 23.69 -13.12
C LEU A 138 4.53 22.88 -12.90
N ARG A 139 3.55 23.01 -13.78
CA ARG A 139 2.31 22.20 -13.71
C ARG A 139 2.61 20.70 -13.79
N ASN A 140 3.52 20.31 -14.69
CA ASN A 140 3.90 18.91 -14.85
C ASN A 140 4.72 18.40 -13.66
N ILE A 141 5.55 19.22 -13.02
CA ILE A 141 6.26 18.90 -11.78
C ILE A 141 5.27 18.66 -10.62
N ILE A 142 4.23 19.48 -10.48
CA ILE A 142 3.21 19.30 -9.44
C ILE A 142 2.48 17.95 -9.63
N ARG A 143 2.11 17.62 -10.89
CA ARG A 143 1.50 16.30 -11.20
C ARG A 143 2.46 15.15 -10.91
N LEU A 144 3.73 15.31 -11.25
CA LEU A 144 4.75 14.32 -10.93
C LEU A 144 4.88 14.13 -9.43
N ALA A 145 4.90 15.20 -8.64
CA ALA A 145 4.97 15.13 -7.18
C ALA A 145 3.76 14.37 -6.59
N GLU A 146 2.55 14.57 -7.11
CA GLU A 146 1.36 13.81 -6.71
C GLU A 146 1.54 12.30 -6.94
N THR A 147 2.00 11.93 -8.15
CA THR A 147 2.19 10.51 -8.50
C THR A 147 3.32 9.88 -7.69
N GLU A 148 4.40 10.60 -7.41
CA GLU A 148 5.51 10.11 -6.58
C GLU A 148 5.09 9.88 -5.12
N ILE A 149 4.35 10.81 -4.52
CA ILE A 149 3.84 10.64 -3.15
C ILE A 149 2.84 9.47 -3.12
N SER A 150 1.97 9.37 -4.15
CA SER A 150 1.04 8.24 -4.30
C SER A 150 1.77 6.90 -4.37
N LEU A 151 2.85 6.81 -5.13
CA LEU A 151 3.70 5.61 -5.21
C LEU A 151 4.27 5.23 -3.83
N LEU A 152 4.76 6.21 -3.07
CA LEU A 152 5.32 5.97 -1.74
C LEU A 152 4.28 5.43 -0.77
N GLU A 153 3.06 6.01 -0.77
CA GLU A 153 1.98 5.55 0.12
C GLU A 153 1.46 4.16 -0.26
N VAL A 154 1.27 3.88 -1.56
CA VAL A 154 0.92 2.54 -2.04
C VAL A 154 2.03 1.55 -1.69
N GLY A 155 3.29 1.91 -1.88
CA GLY A 155 4.44 1.07 -1.53
C GLY A 155 4.50 0.71 -0.05
N ARG A 156 4.24 1.68 0.83
CA ARG A 156 4.14 1.46 2.29
C ARG A 156 3.01 0.49 2.64
N GLU A 157 1.85 0.63 2.01
CA GLU A 157 0.72 -0.24 2.27
C GLU A 157 0.96 -1.66 1.71
N VAL A 158 1.57 -1.80 0.53
CA VAL A 158 2.02 -3.10 -0.03
C VAL A 158 2.91 -3.83 0.97
N GLN A 159 3.90 -3.15 1.55
CA GLN A 159 4.78 -3.75 2.56
C GLN A 159 4.02 -4.21 3.82
N LYS A 160 3.05 -3.41 4.30
CA LYS A 160 2.20 -3.76 5.46
C LYS A 160 1.34 -4.98 5.16
N VAL A 161 0.68 -5.01 4.01
CA VAL A 161 -0.18 -6.13 3.58
C VAL A 161 0.65 -7.39 3.36
N LYS A 162 1.80 -7.29 2.68
CA LYS A 162 2.74 -8.40 2.46
C LYS A 162 3.19 -9.04 3.78
N ARG A 163 3.53 -8.22 4.80
CA ARG A 163 3.88 -8.73 6.13
C ARG A 163 2.73 -9.49 6.78
N LYS A 164 1.48 -9.00 6.65
CA LYS A 164 0.28 -9.68 7.19
C LYS A 164 0.01 -11.00 6.48
N VAL A 165 0.12 -11.04 5.15
CA VAL A 165 -0.03 -12.26 4.34
C VAL A 165 1.01 -13.30 4.75
N ASN A 166 2.29 -12.92 4.79
CA ASN A 166 3.38 -13.81 5.19
C ASN A 166 3.20 -14.36 6.63
N ALA A 167 2.77 -13.52 7.57
CA ALA A 167 2.51 -13.94 8.94
C ALA A 167 1.34 -14.95 9.02
N LEU A 168 0.29 -14.75 8.24
CA LEU A 168 -0.83 -15.70 8.17
C LEU A 168 -0.40 -17.03 7.53
N GLU A 169 0.33 -16.97 6.42
CA GLU A 169 0.73 -18.15 5.65
C GLU A 169 1.77 -19.00 6.38
N ASN A 170 2.81 -18.38 6.90
CA ASN A 170 3.99 -19.08 7.43
C ASN A 170 3.93 -19.33 8.94
N LEU A 171 3.14 -18.54 9.69
CA LEU A 171 3.12 -18.62 11.15
C LEU A 171 1.75 -19.03 11.69
N ILE A 172 0.68 -18.28 11.38
CA ILE A 172 -0.61 -18.41 12.05
C ILE A 172 -1.34 -19.67 11.58
N ILE A 173 -1.48 -19.87 10.27
CA ILE A 173 -2.21 -21.01 9.70
C ILE A 173 -1.53 -22.35 10.04
N PRO A 174 -0.20 -22.53 9.89
CA PRO A 174 0.47 -23.76 10.26
C PRO A 174 0.37 -24.06 11.77
N ARG A 175 0.53 -23.04 12.62
CA ARG A 175 0.42 -23.17 14.07
C ARG A 175 -0.99 -23.61 14.49
N LEU A 176 -2.05 -23.03 13.91
CA LEU A 176 -3.42 -23.45 14.16
C LEU A 176 -3.68 -24.90 13.71
N ARG A 177 -3.17 -25.28 12.51
CA ARG A 177 -3.29 -26.68 12.02
C ARG A 177 -2.60 -27.68 12.94
N ALA A 178 -1.39 -27.38 13.39
CA ALA A 178 -0.64 -28.23 14.30
C ALA A 178 -1.35 -28.40 15.64
N THR A 179 -1.88 -27.30 16.20
CA THR A 179 -2.62 -27.33 17.47
C THR A 179 -3.92 -28.14 17.34
N ILE A 180 -4.66 -27.99 16.25
CA ILE A 180 -5.88 -28.77 15.98
C ILE A 180 -5.54 -30.25 15.84
N LYS A 181 -4.45 -30.61 15.14
CA LYS A 181 -4.00 -32.00 15.01
C LYS A 181 -3.64 -32.60 16.37
N TYR A 182 -2.89 -31.88 17.19
CA TYR A 182 -2.52 -32.28 18.54
C TYR A 182 -3.75 -32.53 19.42
N LEU A 183 -4.74 -31.62 19.42
CA LEU A 183 -5.96 -31.80 20.21
C LEU A 183 -6.78 -33.01 19.77
N ARG A 184 -6.88 -33.25 18.42
CA ARG A 184 -7.55 -34.45 17.92
C ARG A 184 -6.91 -35.72 18.45
N MET A 185 -5.58 -35.83 18.36
CA MET A 185 -4.85 -36.97 18.90
C MET A 185 -5.13 -37.19 20.39
N LYS A 186 -5.12 -36.11 21.19
CA LYS A 186 -5.41 -36.17 22.62
C LYS A 186 -6.83 -36.61 22.90
N PHE A 187 -7.83 -36.21 22.13
CA PHE A 187 -9.20 -36.68 22.29
C PHE A 187 -9.36 -38.16 21.89
N GLU A 188 -8.73 -38.57 20.78
CA GLU A 188 -8.73 -39.97 20.35
C GLU A 188 -8.09 -40.90 21.42
N GLU A 189 -6.98 -40.44 22.00
CA GLU A 189 -6.31 -41.15 23.10
C GLU A 189 -7.24 -41.32 24.31
N ARG A 190 -7.88 -40.24 24.77
CA ARG A 190 -8.88 -40.30 25.85
C ARG A 190 -10.05 -41.23 25.53
N GLU A 191 -10.59 -41.16 24.32
CA GLU A 191 -11.68 -42.06 23.92
C GLU A 191 -11.26 -43.53 23.92
N ARG A 192 -10.01 -43.86 23.57
CA ARG A 192 -9.45 -45.21 23.66
C ARG A 192 -9.36 -45.63 25.13
N GLU A 193 -8.80 -44.78 26.00
CA GLU A 193 -8.71 -45.06 27.43
C GLU A 193 -10.09 -45.30 28.04
N ASP A 194 -11.08 -44.47 27.74
CA ASP A 194 -12.44 -44.60 28.22
C ASP A 194 -13.12 -45.90 27.73
N LYS A 195 -12.85 -46.33 26.51
CA LYS A 195 -13.31 -47.62 25.98
C LYS A 195 -12.71 -48.82 26.77
N VAL A 196 -11.42 -48.75 27.04
CA VAL A 196 -10.73 -49.79 27.83
C VAL A 196 -11.27 -49.82 29.27
N ARG A 197 -11.43 -48.68 29.94
CA ARG A 197 -12.02 -48.57 31.26
C ARG A 197 -13.42 -49.17 31.31
N ARG A 198 -14.28 -48.84 30.35
CA ARG A 198 -15.65 -49.40 30.26
C ARG A 198 -15.65 -50.90 30.04
N LYS A 199 -14.77 -51.46 29.20
CA LYS A 199 -14.62 -52.90 29.06
C LYS A 199 -14.20 -53.57 30.36
N ARG A 200 -13.24 -53.00 31.10
CA ARG A 200 -12.74 -53.52 32.39
C ARG A 200 -13.82 -53.52 33.45
N ILE A 201 -14.58 -52.44 33.56
CA ILE A 201 -15.73 -52.34 34.48
C ILE A 201 -16.78 -53.41 34.13
N LYS A 202 -17.14 -53.57 32.86
CA LYS A 202 -18.08 -54.59 32.40
C LYS A 202 -17.61 -56.01 32.77
N GLN A 203 -16.33 -56.34 32.63
CA GLN A 203 -15.74 -57.62 32.99
C GLN A 203 -15.82 -57.88 34.52
N ILE A 204 -15.56 -56.86 35.33
CA ILE A 204 -15.66 -56.94 36.77
C ILE A 204 -17.12 -57.19 37.21
N LEU A 205 -18.07 -56.44 36.64
CA LEU A 205 -19.48 -56.61 36.96
C LEU A 205 -20.02 -58.00 36.53
N THR A 206 -19.64 -58.48 35.35
CA THR A 206 -20.05 -59.85 34.93
C THR A 206 -19.41 -60.98 35.77
N ARG A 207 -18.21 -60.78 36.32
CA ARG A 207 -17.61 -61.71 37.27
C ARG A 207 -18.36 -61.72 38.61
N LYS A 208 -18.72 -60.53 39.12
CA LYS A 208 -19.50 -60.42 40.37
C LYS A 208 -20.91 -60.95 40.25
N ALA A 209 -21.55 -60.93 39.11
CA ALA A 209 -22.88 -61.45 38.85
C ALA A 209 -22.91 -62.99 38.65
N ARG A 210 -21.74 -63.64 38.55
CA ARG A 210 -21.61 -65.11 38.42
C ARG A 210 -21.20 -65.83 39.76
N ILE A 211 -21.01 -65.08 40.83
CA ILE A 211 -20.81 -65.51 42.16
C ILE A 211 -22.12 -65.30 42.93
#